data_037dcbc91d9f807ebccc73e1865c0f45
#
_entry.id   037dcbc91d9f807ebccc73e1865c0f45
#
_cell.length_a   1.000
_cell.length_b   1.000
_cell.length_c   1.000
_cell.angle_alpha   90.00
_cell.angle_beta   90.00
_cell.angle_gamma   90.00
#
_symmetry.space_group_name_H-M   'P 1'
#
loop_
_entity.id
_entity.type
_entity.pdbx_description
1 polymer ?
#
loop_
_entity_poly.entity_id
_entity_poly.type
_entity_poly.pdbx_seq_one_letter_code
_entity_poly.pdbx_strand_id
1 'polypeptide(L)'
;MLGGVELSFWATVFTACLFGAMSPGPSLAVVVNHTLATGRLAGSYAAISHGLGIGTYALITAFGLSAVIEQNPVIFESTQFVGSLFLLYLGIKLIFSGEKIEEIGLASSPSSSNMMAIRDGLGIALINPKILFFFTALFSQFVQIESSFVDKIALAIIAGGVDALWYLRSEERRVGKE
;
A
#
# COMPACT_ATOMS: atom_id res chain seq x y z
N MET A 1 -5.72 25.13 -8.91
CA MET A 1 -6.21 25.15 -7.51
C MET A 1 -6.69 23.74 -7.23
N LEU A 2 -6.07 23.06 -6.30
CA LEU A 2 -6.60 21.80 -5.76
C LEU A 2 -7.91 22.18 -5.08
N GLY A 3 -9.04 21.81 -5.65
CA GLY A 3 -10.35 22.30 -5.25
C GLY A 3 -10.67 21.93 -3.82
N GLY A 4 -10.76 22.91 -2.94
CA GLY A 4 -11.49 22.94 -1.67
C GLY A 4 -11.29 21.84 -0.64
N VAL A 5 -10.47 20.82 -0.89
CA VAL A 5 -10.21 19.73 0.04
C VAL A 5 -9.20 20.22 1.08
N GLU A 6 -9.63 20.27 2.33
CA GLU A 6 -8.82 20.78 3.43
C GLU A 6 -7.50 20.00 3.60
N LEU A 7 -6.45 20.70 4.05
CA LEU A 7 -5.14 20.10 4.37
C LEU A 7 -5.28 18.90 5.33
N SER A 8 -6.26 18.95 6.23
CA SER A 8 -6.62 17.88 7.15
C SER A 8 -6.97 16.56 6.44
N PHE A 9 -7.70 16.62 5.32
CA PHE A 9 -8.04 15.46 4.51
C PHE A 9 -6.78 14.77 3.97
N TRP A 10 -5.88 15.53 3.33
CA TRP A 10 -4.65 14.99 2.76
C TRP A 10 -3.70 14.45 3.82
N ALA A 11 -3.63 15.12 4.98
CA ALA A 11 -2.87 14.64 6.13
C ALA A 11 -3.42 13.31 6.66
N THR A 12 -4.73 13.14 6.68
CA THR A 12 -5.37 11.89 7.12
C THR A 12 -5.10 10.76 6.13
N VAL A 13 -5.23 11.02 4.83
CA VAL A 13 -4.89 10.04 3.77
C VAL A 13 -3.42 9.62 3.87
N PHE A 14 -2.52 10.59 3.97
CA PHE A 14 -1.09 10.32 4.11
C PHE A 14 -0.79 9.43 5.33
N THR A 15 -1.35 9.79 6.48
CA THR A 15 -1.17 9.08 7.74
C THR A 15 -1.71 7.65 7.66
N ALA A 16 -2.89 7.47 7.10
CA ALA A 16 -3.48 6.15 6.91
C ALA A 16 -2.64 5.27 5.95
N CYS A 17 -2.18 5.82 4.83
CA CYS A 17 -1.28 5.13 3.90
C CYS A 17 0.04 4.74 4.59
N LEU A 18 0.59 5.63 5.42
CA LEU A 18 1.82 5.35 6.17
C LEU A 18 1.62 4.18 7.15
N PHE A 19 0.53 4.17 7.93
CA PHE A 19 0.23 3.02 8.81
C PHE A 19 -0.01 1.73 8.04
N GLY A 20 -0.63 1.81 6.86
CA GLY A 20 -0.78 0.67 5.96
C GLY A 20 0.57 0.09 5.51
N ALA A 21 1.50 0.95 5.08
CA ALA A 21 2.85 0.58 4.67
C ALA A 21 3.69 0.05 5.84
N MET A 22 3.52 0.61 7.05
CA MET A 22 4.19 0.16 8.28
C MET A 22 3.72 -1.22 8.75
N SER A 23 2.51 -1.62 8.39
CA SER A 23 1.93 -2.89 8.84
C SER A 23 2.67 -4.09 8.21
N PRO A 24 3.39 -4.92 9.01
CA PRO A 24 4.20 -6.00 8.49
C PRO A 24 3.35 -6.99 7.68
N GLY A 25 3.92 -7.51 6.61
CA GLY A 25 3.24 -8.45 5.73
C GLY A 25 4.13 -8.96 4.59
N PRO A 26 3.53 -9.71 3.63
CA PRO A 26 4.26 -10.32 2.51
C PRO A 26 5.12 -9.34 1.71
N SER A 27 4.64 -8.11 1.52
CA SER A 27 5.35 -7.08 0.78
C SER A 27 6.70 -6.70 1.40
N LEU A 28 6.72 -6.55 2.73
CA LEU A 28 7.97 -6.29 3.46
C LEU A 28 8.95 -7.45 3.31
N ALA A 29 8.45 -8.69 3.39
CA ALA A 29 9.28 -9.87 3.25
C ALA A 29 9.95 -9.94 1.86
N VAL A 30 9.24 -9.60 0.78
CA VAL A 30 9.78 -9.56 -0.58
C VAL A 30 10.92 -8.53 -0.69
N VAL A 31 10.71 -7.30 -0.22
CA VAL A 31 11.73 -6.23 -0.29
C VAL A 31 12.97 -6.61 0.52
N VAL A 32 12.77 -7.06 1.77
CA VAL A 32 13.88 -7.48 2.66
C VAL A 32 14.65 -8.66 2.06
N ASN A 33 13.96 -9.65 1.48
CA ASN A 33 14.61 -10.80 0.88
C ASN A 33 15.51 -10.41 -0.29
N HIS A 34 15.03 -9.56 -1.21
CA HIS A 34 15.88 -9.04 -2.31
C HIS A 34 17.05 -8.23 -1.79
N THR A 35 16.86 -7.45 -0.72
CA THR A 35 17.94 -6.69 -0.08
C THR A 35 19.04 -7.60 0.47
N LEU A 36 18.65 -8.61 1.24
CA LEU A 36 19.61 -9.52 1.90
C LEU A 36 20.28 -10.48 0.91
N ALA A 37 19.56 -10.95 -0.11
CA ALA A 37 20.07 -11.94 -1.04
C ALA A 37 20.87 -11.36 -2.21
N THR A 38 20.51 -10.15 -2.69
CA THR A 38 21.09 -9.56 -3.91
C THR A 38 21.71 -8.19 -3.66
N GLY A 39 21.46 -7.61 -2.49
CA GLY A 39 21.99 -6.30 -2.09
C GLY A 39 20.99 -5.15 -2.21
N ARG A 40 21.40 -3.98 -1.69
CA ARG A 40 20.55 -2.78 -1.57
C ARG A 40 19.90 -2.35 -2.87
N LEU A 41 20.59 -2.46 -3.99
CA LEU A 41 20.05 -2.03 -5.28
C LEU A 41 18.83 -2.85 -5.69
N ALA A 42 18.87 -4.16 -5.48
CA ALA A 42 17.73 -5.04 -5.76
C ALA A 42 16.55 -4.76 -4.82
N GLY A 43 16.82 -4.55 -3.52
CA GLY A 43 15.79 -4.12 -2.57
C GLY A 43 15.13 -2.81 -2.96
N SER A 44 15.93 -1.82 -3.39
CA SER A 44 15.40 -0.52 -3.87
C SER A 44 14.53 -0.70 -5.12
N TYR A 45 14.91 -1.56 -6.05
CA TYR A 45 14.05 -1.88 -7.21
C TYR A 45 12.74 -2.55 -6.79
N ALA A 46 12.79 -3.50 -5.84
CA ALA A 46 11.59 -4.13 -5.31
C ALA A 46 10.68 -3.10 -4.62
N ALA A 47 11.24 -2.20 -3.81
CA ALA A 47 10.50 -1.15 -3.10
C ALA A 47 9.81 -0.16 -4.06
N ILE A 48 10.54 0.33 -5.06
CA ILE A 48 10.01 1.28 -6.04
C ILE A 48 8.92 0.63 -6.90
N SER A 49 9.15 -0.58 -7.39
CA SER A 49 8.18 -1.30 -8.21
C SER A 49 6.93 -1.68 -7.40
N HIS A 50 7.10 -2.01 -6.12
CA HIS A 50 5.98 -2.20 -5.19
C HIS A 50 5.15 -0.92 -5.06
N GLY A 51 5.78 0.23 -4.79
CA GLY A 51 5.08 1.52 -4.71
C GLY A 51 4.35 1.91 -6.00
N LEU A 52 4.93 1.59 -7.18
CA LEU A 52 4.23 1.77 -8.47
C LEU A 52 3.00 0.86 -8.57
N GLY A 53 3.11 -0.39 -8.12
CA GLY A 53 1.98 -1.32 -8.03
C GLY A 53 0.88 -0.80 -7.10
N ILE A 54 1.26 -0.28 -5.93
CA ILE A 54 0.33 0.38 -4.98
C ILE A 54 -0.37 1.57 -5.63
N GLY A 55 0.37 2.46 -6.29
CA GLY A 55 -0.21 3.61 -6.99
C GLY A 55 -1.21 3.18 -8.07
N THR A 56 -0.86 2.18 -8.87
CA THR A 56 -1.77 1.60 -9.89
C THR A 56 -3.02 1.00 -9.24
N TYR A 57 -2.85 0.26 -8.15
CA TYR A 57 -3.95 -0.32 -7.40
C TYR A 57 -4.88 0.75 -6.82
N ALA A 58 -4.29 1.79 -6.24
CA ALA A 58 -5.00 2.93 -5.69
C ALA A 58 -5.85 3.65 -6.75
N LEU A 59 -5.31 3.83 -7.98
CA LEU A 59 -6.06 4.38 -9.11
C LEU A 59 -7.27 3.51 -9.46
N ILE A 60 -7.05 2.22 -9.67
CA ILE A 60 -8.13 1.28 -10.02
C ILE A 60 -9.22 1.32 -8.96
N THR A 61 -8.84 1.32 -7.69
CA THR A 61 -9.79 1.36 -6.57
C THR A 61 -10.55 2.69 -6.52
N ALA A 62 -9.88 3.84 -6.68
CA ALA A 62 -10.52 5.15 -6.62
C ALA A 62 -11.54 5.33 -7.75
N PHE A 63 -11.23 4.89 -8.97
CA PHE A 63 -12.17 4.94 -10.09
C PHE A 63 -13.28 3.91 -9.96
N GLY A 64 -12.96 2.70 -9.52
CA GLY A 64 -13.93 1.63 -9.30
C GLY A 64 -14.95 1.99 -8.22
N LEU A 65 -14.52 2.54 -7.10
CA LEU A 65 -15.43 2.98 -6.03
C LEU A 65 -16.35 4.12 -6.49
N SER A 66 -15.85 5.08 -7.26
CA SER A 66 -16.71 6.13 -7.83
C SER A 66 -17.84 5.55 -8.67
N ALA A 67 -17.56 4.57 -9.50
CA ALA A 67 -18.59 3.90 -10.30
C ALA A 67 -19.58 3.11 -9.42
N VAL A 68 -19.11 2.51 -8.33
CA VAL A 68 -20.02 1.80 -7.38
C VAL A 68 -20.94 2.77 -6.66
N ILE A 69 -20.44 3.95 -6.24
CA ILE A 69 -21.25 4.98 -5.60
C ILE A 69 -22.43 5.39 -6.53
N GLU A 70 -22.10 5.64 -7.81
CA GLU A 70 -23.09 6.09 -8.79
C GLU A 70 -24.15 5.03 -9.11
N GLN A 71 -23.75 3.76 -9.17
CA GLN A 71 -24.65 2.66 -9.62
C GLN A 71 -25.39 2.01 -8.46
N ASN A 72 -24.80 1.90 -7.28
CA ASN A 72 -25.39 1.20 -6.15
C ASN A 72 -24.94 1.75 -4.80
N PRO A 73 -25.60 2.82 -4.29
CA PRO A 73 -25.24 3.43 -3.00
C PRO A 73 -25.27 2.45 -1.83
N VAL A 74 -26.18 1.46 -1.83
CA VAL A 74 -26.27 0.47 -0.73
C VAL A 74 -25.04 -0.42 -0.66
N ILE A 75 -24.52 -0.86 -1.82
CA ILE A 75 -23.27 -1.63 -1.86
C ILE A 75 -22.11 -0.77 -1.37
N PHE A 76 -22.08 0.51 -1.74
CA PHE A 76 -21.04 1.41 -1.29
C PHE A 76 -21.07 1.62 0.24
N GLU A 77 -22.22 1.92 0.83
CA GLU A 77 -22.40 2.08 2.27
C GLU A 77 -22.00 0.80 3.03
N SER A 78 -22.39 -0.37 2.51
CA SER A 78 -21.97 -1.65 3.06
C SER A 78 -20.45 -1.82 3.03
N THR A 79 -19.81 -1.41 1.93
CA THR A 79 -18.34 -1.44 1.77
C THR A 79 -17.66 -0.50 2.75
N GLN A 80 -18.21 0.70 2.98
CA GLN A 80 -17.70 1.64 3.99
C GLN A 80 -17.77 1.05 5.40
N PHE A 81 -18.90 0.46 5.76
CA PHE A 81 -19.09 -0.12 7.10
C PHE A 81 -18.11 -1.29 7.35
N VAL A 82 -18.08 -2.26 6.45
CA VAL A 82 -17.16 -3.41 6.54
C VAL A 82 -15.70 -2.95 6.47
N GLY A 83 -15.41 -1.98 5.60
CA GLY A 83 -14.08 -1.37 5.49
C GLY A 83 -13.62 -0.70 6.77
N SER A 84 -14.51 0.03 7.45
CA SER A 84 -14.20 0.67 8.74
C SER A 84 -13.83 -0.36 9.81
N LEU A 85 -14.57 -1.47 9.89
CA LEU A 85 -14.26 -2.56 10.82
C LEU A 85 -12.92 -3.23 10.49
N PHE A 86 -12.61 -3.39 9.21
CA PHE A 86 -11.33 -3.93 8.77
C PHE A 86 -10.16 -3.01 9.10
N LEU A 87 -10.30 -1.70 8.90
CA LEU A 87 -9.28 -0.72 9.26
C LEU A 87 -9.07 -0.67 10.78
N LEU A 88 -10.14 -0.74 11.55
CA LEU A 88 -10.07 -0.83 13.01
C LEU A 88 -9.30 -2.09 13.44
N TYR A 89 -9.62 -3.25 12.86
CA TYR A 89 -8.89 -4.49 13.09
C TYR A 89 -7.40 -4.36 12.77
N LEU A 90 -7.04 -3.77 11.63
CA LEU A 90 -5.65 -3.55 11.27
C LEU A 90 -4.93 -2.60 12.22
N GLY A 91 -5.60 -1.53 12.66
CA GLY A 91 -5.07 -0.58 13.63
C GLY A 91 -4.79 -1.26 14.99
N ILE A 92 -5.73 -2.03 15.49
CA ILE A 92 -5.56 -2.83 16.72
C ILE A 92 -4.40 -3.82 16.54
N LYS A 93 -4.38 -4.57 15.45
CA LYS A 93 -3.30 -5.51 15.16
C LYS A 93 -1.94 -4.81 15.14
N LEU A 94 -1.83 -3.62 14.56
CA LEU A 94 -0.58 -2.88 14.50
C LEU A 94 -0.07 -2.46 15.89
N ILE A 95 -0.98 -2.07 16.79
CA ILE A 95 -0.64 -1.66 18.16
C ILE A 95 -0.15 -2.86 19.00
N PHE A 96 -0.79 -4.01 18.85
CA PHE A 96 -0.53 -5.20 19.69
C PHE A 96 0.44 -6.21 19.06
N SER A 97 0.68 -6.16 17.76
CA SER A 97 1.68 -7.01 17.11
C SER A 97 3.04 -6.33 17.24
N GLY A 98 3.85 -6.78 18.21
CA GLY A 98 5.29 -6.55 18.12
C GLY A 98 5.80 -7.03 16.74
N GLU A 99 6.92 -6.48 16.26
CA GLU A 99 7.56 -6.76 14.95
C GLU A 99 7.86 -8.27 14.75
N LYS A 100 6.84 -9.08 14.62
CA LYS A 100 6.99 -10.43 14.07
C LYS A 100 6.80 -10.29 12.56
N ILE A 101 7.91 -10.23 11.84
CA ILE A 101 7.91 -10.59 10.42
C ILE A 101 7.40 -12.03 10.41
N GLU A 102 6.16 -12.24 9.95
CA GLU A 102 5.73 -13.58 9.62
C GLU A 102 6.82 -14.12 8.68
N GLU A 103 7.50 -15.19 9.09
CA GLU A 103 8.34 -15.98 8.22
C GLU A 103 7.43 -16.58 7.14
N ILE A 104 7.09 -15.74 6.17
CA ILE A 104 6.49 -16.22 4.94
C ILE A 104 7.62 -17.03 4.32
N GLY A 105 7.42 -18.35 4.32
CA GLY A 105 8.39 -19.30 3.85
C GLY A 105 9.06 -18.78 2.60
N LEU A 106 10.31 -18.39 2.74
CA LEU A 106 11.18 -17.98 1.67
C LEU A 106 11.44 -19.22 0.81
N ALA A 107 10.41 -19.59 0.04
CA ALA A 107 10.54 -20.63 -0.94
C ALA A 107 11.44 -20.08 -2.04
N SER A 108 12.55 -20.73 -2.21
CA SER A 108 13.55 -20.58 -3.27
C SER A 108 14.52 -19.40 -3.10
N SER A 109 15.79 -19.75 -3.21
CA SER A 109 16.89 -18.81 -3.39
C SER A 109 16.54 -17.80 -4.46
N PRO A 110 16.52 -16.51 -4.18
CA PRO A 110 16.22 -15.52 -5.18
C PRO A 110 17.29 -15.62 -6.26
N SER A 111 16.87 -15.88 -7.48
CA SER A 111 17.73 -15.72 -8.64
C SER A 111 18.14 -14.25 -8.69
N SER A 112 19.42 -14.01 -8.72
CA SER A 112 20.10 -12.73 -8.46
C SER A 112 19.96 -11.73 -9.61
N SER A 113 18.74 -11.25 -9.88
CA SER A 113 18.50 -10.27 -10.95
C SER A 113 17.65 -9.11 -10.46
N ASN A 114 18.10 -7.87 -10.74
CA ASN A 114 17.31 -6.66 -10.49
C ASN A 114 15.93 -6.69 -11.17
N MET A 115 15.84 -7.36 -12.33
CA MET A 115 14.58 -7.55 -13.05
C MET A 115 13.60 -8.42 -12.25
N MET A 116 14.09 -9.41 -11.51
CA MET A 116 13.27 -10.26 -10.66
C MET A 116 12.76 -9.50 -9.46
N ALA A 117 13.58 -8.63 -8.86
CA ALA A 117 13.19 -7.74 -7.79
C ALA A 117 12.04 -6.79 -8.22
N ILE A 118 12.13 -6.23 -9.43
CA ILE A 118 11.06 -5.40 -10.00
C ILE A 118 9.77 -6.20 -10.18
N ARG A 119 9.86 -7.40 -10.76
CA ARG A 119 8.72 -8.26 -11.01
C ARG A 119 8.03 -8.69 -9.72
N ASP A 120 8.81 -9.10 -8.73
CA ASP A 120 8.30 -9.59 -7.45
C ASP A 120 7.69 -8.45 -6.63
N GLY A 121 8.33 -7.26 -6.61
CA GLY A 121 7.79 -6.08 -5.97
C GLY A 121 6.44 -5.65 -6.57
N LEU A 122 6.36 -5.57 -7.90
CA LEU A 122 5.11 -5.24 -8.58
C LEU A 122 4.05 -6.35 -8.40
N GLY A 123 4.46 -7.61 -8.54
CA GLY A 123 3.57 -8.77 -8.42
C GLY A 123 2.90 -8.85 -7.05
N ILE A 124 3.70 -8.72 -5.97
CA ILE A 124 3.15 -8.79 -4.62
C ILE A 124 2.23 -7.60 -4.32
N ALA A 125 2.47 -6.41 -4.89
CA ALA A 125 1.57 -5.28 -4.74
C ALA A 125 0.19 -5.55 -5.35
N LEU A 126 0.14 -6.21 -6.51
CA LEU A 126 -1.11 -6.43 -7.25
C LEU A 126 -1.88 -7.66 -6.79
N ILE A 127 -1.19 -8.69 -6.26
CA ILE A 127 -1.81 -9.98 -5.90
C ILE A 127 -2.11 -10.07 -4.40
N ASN A 128 -1.53 -9.20 -3.57
CA ASN A 128 -1.65 -9.27 -2.12
C ASN A 128 -3.09 -8.95 -1.65
N PRO A 129 -3.82 -9.91 -1.07
CA PRO A 129 -5.20 -9.66 -0.63
C PRO A 129 -5.30 -8.61 0.48
N LYS A 130 -4.25 -8.47 1.31
CA LYS A 130 -4.21 -7.42 2.34
C LYS A 130 -4.28 -6.04 1.69
N ILE A 131 -3.58 -5.82 0.59
CA ILE A 131 -3.57 -4.55 -0.16
C ILE A 131 -4.95 -4.31 -0.77
N LEU A 132 -5.55 -5.35 -1.36
CA LEU A 132 -6.90 -5.30 -1.91
C LEU A 132 -7.91 -4.78 -0.87
N PHE A 133 -7.98 -5.44 0.27
CA PHE A 133 -8.93 -5.07 1.32
C PHE A 133 -8.60 -3.73 1.95
N PHE A 134 -7.31 -3.43 2.15
CA PHE A 134 -6.87 -2.17 2.74
C PHE A 134 -7.28 -0.97 1.89
N PHE A 135 -6.95 -0.97 0.59
CA PHE A 135 -7.27 0.17 -0.28
C PHE A 135 -8.76 0.28 -0.57
N THR A 136 -9.49 -0.82 -0.71
CA THR A 136 -10.95 -0.79 -0.83
C THR A 136 -11.57 -0.17 0.42
N ALA A 137 -11.15 -0.58 1.61
CA ALA A 137 -11.63 -0.06 2.87
C ALA A 137 -11.24 1.42 3.06
N LEU A 138 -9.97 1.76 2.82
CA LEU A 138 -9.47 3.12 2.99
C LEU A 138 -10.17 4.09 2.04
N PHE A 139 -10.19 3.77 0.75
CA PHE A 139 -10.72 4.68 -0.25
C PHE A 139 -12.25 4.77 -0.22
N SER A 140 -12.96 3.77 0.31
CA SER A 140 -14.38 3.93 0.59
C SER A 140 -14.70 5.04 1.60
N GLN A 141 -13.72 5.44 2.43
CA GLN A 141 -13.87 6.56 3.37
C GLN A 141 -13.54 7.92 2.74
N PHE A 142 -12.74 7.94 1.66
CA PHE A 142 -12.19 9.18 1.10
C PHE A 142 -12.70 9.51 -0.31
N VAL A 143 -13.09 8.52 -1.10
CA VAL A 143 -13.66 8.75 -2.44
C VAL A 143 -15.12 9.17 -2.31
N GLN A 144 -15.46 10.30 -2.92
CA GLN A 144 -16.81 10.86 -2.98
C GLN A 144 -17.25 10.96 -4.45
N ILE A 145 -18.55 11.11 -4.67
CA ILE A 145 -19.13 11.32 -6.02
C ILE A 145 -18.45 12.51 -6.70
N GLU A 146 -18.21 13.59 -5.96
CA GLU A 146 -17.63 14.83 -6.45
C GLU A 146 -16.09 14.80 -6.57
N SER A 147 -15.43 13.68 -6.21
CA SER A 147 -13.98 13.57 -6.31
C SER A 147 -13.53 13.75 -7.75
N SER A 148 -12.74 14.79 -7.99
CA SER A 148 -12.22 15.12 -9.31
C SER A 148 -11.21 14.07 -9.80
N PHE A 149 -10.94 14.07 -11.09
CA PHE A 149 -9.85 13.25 -11.66
C PHE A 149 -8.51 13.54 -10.98
N VAL A 150 -8.25 14.82 -10.69
CA VAL A 150 -7.01 15.27 -10.03
C VAL A 150 -6.91 14.70 -8.60
N ASP A 151 -8.01 14.68 -7.85
CA ASP A 151 -8.03 14.13 -6.50
C ASP A 151 -7.71 12.62 -6.51
N LYS A 152 -8.26 11.87 -7.46
CA LYS A 152 -7.98 10.44 -7.62
C LYS A 152 -6.52 10.15 -7.96
N ILE A 153 -5.94 10.98 -8.83
CA ILE A 153 -4.50 10.91 -9.15
C ILE A 153 -3.66 11.25 -7.91
N ALA A 154 -4.02 12.30 -7.17
CA ALA A 154 -3.31 12.69 -5.95
C ALA A 154 -3.35 11.57 -4.88
N LEU A 155 -4.51 10.92 -4.68
CA LEU A 155 -4.63 9.76 -3.80
C LEU A 155 -3.66 8.64 -4.20
N ALA A 156 -3.55 8.33 -5.47
CA ALA A 156 -2.66 7.29 -5.98
C ALA A 156 -1.17 7.65 -5.81
N ILE A 157 -0.81 8.91 -6.07
CA ILE A 157 0.57 9.40 -5.87
C ILE A 157 0.95 9.34 -4.40
N ILE A 158 0.07 9.76 -3.50
CA ILE A 158 0.31 9.68 -2.05
C ILE A 158 0.48 8.23 -1.63
N ALA A 159 -0.43 7.34 -2.03
CA ALA A 159 -0.38 5.93 -1.66
C ALA A 159 0.90 5.26 -2.12
N GLY A 160 1.22 5.34 -3.42
CA GLY A 160 2.42 4.73 -3.98
C GLY A 160 3.72 5.37 -3.52
N GLY A 161 3.73 6.71 -3.37
CA GLY A 161 4.90 7.45 -2.90
C GLY A 161 5.24 7.17 -1.44
N VAL A 162 4.24 7.17 -0.55
CA VAL A 162 4.42 6.83 0.87
C VAL A 162 4.94 5.40 1.02
N ASP A 163 4.37 4.47 0.28
CA ASP A 163 4.76 3.06 0.31
C ASP A 163 6.21 2.87 -0.15
N ALA A 164 6.57 3.41 -1.32
CA ALA A 164 7.94 3.35 -1.84
C ALA A 164 8.96 3.96 -0.86
N LEU A 165 8.68 5.14 -0.33
CA LEU A 165 9.56 5.82 0.62
C LEU A 165 9.70 5.03 1.93
N TRP A 166 8.63 4.44 2.42
CA TRP A 166 8.67 3.62 3.62
C TRP A 166 9.57 2.40 3.45
N TYR A 167 9.42 1.66 2.35
CA TYR A 167 10.23 0.46 2.10
C TYR A 167 11.68 0.79 1.79
N LEU A 168 11.98 1.86 1.03
CA LEU A 168 13.35 2.33 0.81
C LEU A 168 14.05 2.66 2.15
N ARG A 169 13.36 3.37 3.05
CA ARG A 169 13.92 3.70 4.37
C ARG A 169 14.07 2.47 5.28
N SER A 170 13.17 1.51 5.17
CA SER A 170 13.23 0.27 5.95
C SER A 170 14.40 -0.61 5.53
N GLU A 171 14.73 -0.61 4.24
CA GLU A 171 15.90 -1.28 3.67
C GLU A 171 17.22 -0.68 4.21
N GLU A 172 17.35 0.65 4.19
CA GLU A 172 18.55 1.34 4.69
C GLU A 172 18.87 1.02 6.16
N ARG A 173 17.84 0.93 7.01
CA ARG A 173 18.00 0.64 8.43
C ARG A 173 18.49 -0.79 8.72
N ARG A 174 18.26 -1.73 7.81
CA ARG A 174 18.65 -3.13 8.02
C ARG A 174 20.08 -3.41 7.58
N VAL A 175 20.52 -2.81 6.48
CA VAL A 175 21.89 -2.96 5.97
C VAL A 175 22.91 -2.17 6.82
N GLY A 176 22.52 -1.10 7.49
CA GLY A 176 23.40 -0.30 8.35
C GLY A 176 23.66 -0.89 9.74
N LYS A 177 23.17 -2.10 10.04
CA LYS A 177 23.40 -2.81 11.31
C LYS A 177 24.37 -4.01 11.19
N GLU A 178 24.89 -4.28 10.00
CA GLU A 178 26.00 -5.19 9.73
C GLU A 178 27.33 -4.41 9.61
#